data_ba8c2a9697aaabd735f99409ac3eff29
#
_entry.id   ba8c2a9697aaabd735f99409ac3eff29
#
_cell.length_a   1.000
_cell.length_b   1.000
_cell.length_c   1.000
_cell.angle_alpha   90.00
_cell.angle_beta   90.00
_cell.angle_gamma   90.00
#
_symmetry.space_group_name_H-M   'P 1'
#
loop_
_entity.id
_entity.type
_entity.pdbx_description
1 polymer ?
#
loop_
_entity_poly.entity_id
_entity_poly.type
_entity_poly.pdbx_seq_one_letter_code
_entity_poly.pdbx_strand_id
1 'polypeptide(L)'
;MSEHKGKIASALLIILIIFYAIAVYWSSEPARMDVVSKAKQEAQMRGEKFVTGYTTTTTLINVASTLLNKPGGYLSNDMMPPSVMMDNMPAWEYGALEMTRDLVLSMRKDFSRSQSQSTEHEALKKAQPQFNISSVAWAWPSAETEYQKGIDLLVVYRTQIADQNDRDSQFYARADNLRGWLKEAEKRLGSLSQRLSASVGQDRLNTDLAGDTAAHQATYTPLQSQVKTSWW
;
A
#
# COMPACT_ATOMS: atom_id res chain seq x y z
N MET A 1 28.26 42.12 -12.94
CA MET A 1 27.02 41.67 -12.27
C MET A 1 26.13 40.77 -13.16
N SER A 2 26.04 40.99 -14.46
CA SER A 2 25.22 40.17 -15.39
C SER A 2 25.75 38.75 -15.59
N GLU A 3 27.07 38.56 -15.66
CA GLU A 3 27.73 37.29 -15.88
C GLU A 3 27.50 36.26 -14.74
N HIS A 4 27.53 36.72 -13.51
CA HIS A 4 27.21 35.88 -12.35
C HIS A 4 25.73 35.45 -12.32
N LYS A 5 24.80 36.31 -12.75
CA LYS A 5 23.41 36.00 -12.87
C LYS A 5 23.15 34.90 -13.90
N GLY A 6 23.85 34.94 -15.04
CA GLY A 6 23.78 33.87 -16.05
C GLY A 6 24.31 32.53 -15.56
N LYS A 7 25.44 32.51 -14.85
CA LYS A 7 25.99 31.28 -14.26
C LYS A 7 25.07 30.65 -13.21
N ILE A 8 24.46 31.49 -12.36
CA ILE A 8 23.48 31.02 -11.35
C ILE A 8 22.23 30.46 -12.02
N ALA A 9 21.69 31.15 -13.03
CA ALA A 9 20.53 30.69 -13.77
C ALA A 9 20.79 29.32 -14.48
N SER A 10 21.97 29.18 -15.09
CA SER A 10 22.40 27.92 -15.72
C SER A 10 22.51 26.79 -14.68
N ALA A 11 23.10 27.06 -13.53
CA ALA A 11 23.24 26.07 -12.47
C ALA A 11 21.85 25.60 -11.94
N LEU A 12 20.92 26.54 -11.72
CA LEU A 12 19.55 26.22 -11.30
C LEU A 12 18.81 25.38 -12.36
N LEU A 13 18.98 25.71 -13.63
CA LEU A 13 18.39 24.94 -14.72
C LEU A 13 18.92 23.50 -14.75
N ILE A 14 20.23 23.31 -14.58
CA ILE A 14 20.82 21.97 -14.52
C ILE A 14 20.27 21.17 -13.34
N ILE A 15 20.16 21.77 -12.15
CA ILE A 15 19.59 21.12 -10.97
C ILE A 15 18.14 20.70 -11.24
N LEU A 16 17.34 21.56 -11.86
CA LEU A 16 15.96 21.25 -12.20
C LEU A 16 15.85 20.09 -13.18
N ILE A 17 16.70 20.05 -14.19
CA ILE A 17 16.78 18.93 -15.15
C ILE A 17 17.16 17.62 -14.43
N ILE A 18 18.10 17.67 -13.50
CA ILE A 18 18.49 16.49 -12.71
C ILE A 18 17.32 16.00 -11.85
N PHE A 19 16.63 16.89 -11.14
CA PHE A 19 15.44 16.50 -10.36
C PHE A 19 14.33 15.92 -11.22
N TYR A 20 14.11 16.50 -12.39
CA TYR A 20 13.14 15.96 -13.34
C TYR A 20 13.52 14.54 -13.80
N ALA A 21 14.79 14.32 -14.15
CA ALA A 21 15.28 13.01 -14.57
C ALA A 21 15.14 11.96 -13.44
N ILE A 22 15.44 12.34 -12.20
CA ILE A 22 15.25 11.49 -11.03
C ILE A 22 13.75 11.17 -10.82
N ALA A 23 12.88 12.18 -10.92
CA ALA A 23 11.44 11.99 -10.78
C ALA A 23 10.88 11.03 -11.83
N VAL A 24 11.30 11.16 -13.09
CA VAL A 24 10.94 10.24 -14.17
C VAL A 24 11.40 8.80 -13.86
N TYR A 25 12.63 8.64 -13.39
CA TYR A 25 13.15 7.32 -12.99
C TYR A 25 12.34 6.71 -11.81
N TRP A 26 12.02 7.51 -10.79
CA TRP A 26 11.24 7.05 -9.65
C TRP A 26 9.77 6.80 -9.97
N SER A 27 9.24 7.42 -11.03
CA SER A 27 7.89 7.18 -11.55
C SER A 27 7.74 5.86 -12.30
N SER A 28 8.82 5.08 -12.42
CA SER A 28 8.79 3.80 -13.13
C SER A 28 7.87 2.79 -12.43
N GLU A 29 6.95 2.19 -13.20
CA GLU A 29 6.07 1.15 -12.67
C GLU A 29 6.86 -0.08 -12.22
N PRO A 30 6.53 -0.66 -11.05
CA PRO A 30 7.11 -1.92 -10.63
C PRO A 30 6.85 -3.04 -11.63
N ALA A 31 7.84 -3.89 -11.83
CA ALA A 31 7.74 -5.01 -12.79
C ALA A 31 6.62 -5.98 -12.39
N ARG A 32 5.85 -6.42 -13.39
CA ARG A 32 4.87 -7.49 -13.21
C ARG A 32 5.58 -8.79 -12.86
N MET A 33 5.01 -9.53 -11.90
CA MET A 33 5.56 -10.82 -11.52
C MET A 33 4.58 -11.94 -11.83
N ASP A 34 5.11 -13.08 -12.29
CA ASP A 34 4.36 -14.34 -12.28
C ASP A 34 4.37 -14.88 -10.85
N VAL A 35 3.21 -14.82 -10.21
CA VAL A 35 3.01 -15.13 -8.80
C VAL A 35 3.41 -16.56 -8.46
N VAL A 36 3.00 -17.53 -9.32
CA VAL A 36 3.22 -18.94 -9.08
C VAL A 36 4.68 -19.32 -9.34
N SER A 37 5.24 -18.88 -10.45
CA SER A 37 6.64 -19.14 -10.81
C SER A 37 7.59 -18.54 -9.79
N LYS A 38 7.32 -17.31 -9.33
CA LYS A 38 8.11 -16.62 -8.30
C LYS A 38 8.07 -17.39 -6.97
N ALA A 39 6.87 -17.81 -6.53
CA ALA A 39 6.73 -18.56 -5.29
C ALA A 39 7.43 -19.92 -5.33
N LYS A 40 7.38 -20.64 -6.46
CA LYS A 40 8.11 -21.91 -6.65
C LYS A 40 9.62 -21.69 -6.63
N GLN A 41 10.11 -20.66 -7.31
CA GLN A 41 11.53 -20.31 -7.30
C GLN A 41 12.02 -19.97 -5.89
N GLU A 42 11.27 -19.20 -5.13
CA GLU A 42 11.57 -18.87 -3.74
C GLU A 42 11.65 -20.13 -2.86
N ALA A 43 10.68 -21.03 -2.98
CA ALA A 43 10.66 -22.28 -2.25
C ALA A 43 11.90 -23.15 -2.57
N GLN A 44 12.27 -23.24 -3.85
CA GLN A 44 13.47 -23.98 -4.27
C GLN A 44 14.76 -23.35 -3.72
N MET A 45 14.90 -22.02 -3.83
CA MET A 45 16.09 -21.31 -3.36
C MET A 45 16.30 -21.43 -1.85
N ARG A 46 15.20 -21.51 -1.08
CA ARG A 46 15.25 -21.62 0.37
C ARG A 46 15.24 -23.06 0.89
N GLY A 47 15.01 -24.04 0.02
CA GLY A 47 14.81 -25.43 0.42
C GLY A 47 13.51 -25.63 1.22
N GLU A 48 12.55 -24.72 1.08
CA GLU A 48 11.26 -24.75 1.75
C GLU A 48 10.26 -25.61 0.97
N LYS A 49 9.37 -26.28 1.67
CA LYS A 49 8.33 -27.08 1.03
C LYS A 49 7.24 -26.19 0.46
N PHE A 50 6.89 -26.40 -0.80
CA PHE A 50 5.81 -25.69 -1.46
C PHE A 50 4.46 -26.23 -0.99
N VAL A 51 3.82 -25.55 -0.05
CA VAL A 51 2.56 -25.93 0.61
C VAL A 51 1.42 -24.97 0.29
N THR A 52 0.20 -25.33 0.67
CA THR A 52 -0.95 -24.44 0.60
C THR A 52 -0.68 -23.15 1.38
N GLY A 53 -0.98 -22.00 0.78
CA GLY A 53 -0.70 -20.68 1.36
C GLY A 53 0.69 -20.13 1.06
N TYR A 54 1.65 -20.95 0.63
CA TYR A 54 3.00 -20.50 0.31
C TYR A 54 2.99 -19.41 -0.78
N THR A 55 2.25 -19.63 -1.87
CA THR A 55 2.12 -18.65 -2.97
C THR A 55 1.52 -17.34 -2.48
N THR A 56 0.43 -17.41 -1.72
CA THR A 56 -0.25 -16.20 -1.20
C THR A 56 0.66 -15.41 -0.29
N THR A 57 1.35 -16.08 0.65
CA THR A 57 2.26 -15.41 1.59
C THR A 57 3.47 -14.83 0.87
N THR A 58 4.06 -15.57 -0.08
CA THR A 58 5.18 -15.07 -0.90
C THR A 58 4.77 -13.87 -1.75
N THR A 59 3.57 -13.88 -2.33
CA THR A 59 3.06 -12.73 -3.09
C THR A 59 2.90 -11.51 -2.21
N LEU A 60 2.32 -11.69 -1.02
CA LEU A 60 2.16 -10.60 -0.05
C LEU A 60 3.53 -10.02 0.37
N ILE A 61 4.50 -10.87 0.68
CA ILE A 61 5.88 -10.47 0.99
C ILE A 61 6.49 -9.66 -0.18
N ASN A 62 6.34 -10.16 -1.42
CA ASN A 62 6.90 -9.48 -2.59
C ASN A 62 6.23 -8.12 -2.85
N VAL A 63 4.91 -8.01 -2.71
CA VAL A 63 4.20 -6.74 -2.86
C VAL A 63 4.64 -5.75 -1.79
N ALA A 64 4.68 -6.18 -0.51
CA ALA A 64 5.14 -5.34 0.59
C ALA A 64 6.61 -4.94 0.44
N SER A 65 7.48 -5.85 -0.02
CA SER A 65 8.89 -5.55 -0.29
C SER A 65 9.06 -4.57 -1.46
N THR A 66 8.18 -4.62 -2.46
CA THR A 66 8.20 -3.69 -3.58
C THR A 66 7.93 -2.26 -3.13
N LEU A 67 7.09 -2.05 -2.10
CA LEU A 67 6.88 -0.72 -1.53
C LEU A 67 8.21 -0.07 -1.07
N LEU A 68 9.11 -0.87 -0.50
CA LEU A 68 10.37 -0.40 0.08
C LEU A 68 11.53 -0.40 -0.91
N ASN A 69 11.53 -1.30 -1.90
CA ASN A 69 12.70 -1.59 -2.73
C ASN A 69 12.56 -1.16 -4.21
N LYS A 70 11.44 -0.55 -4.60
CA LYS A 70 11.29 0.02 -5.94
C LYS A 70 12.23 1.22 -6.15
N PRO A 71 12.41 1.70 -7.40
CA PRO A 71 13.18 2.91 -7.66
C PRO A 71 12.70 4.08 -6.77
N GLY A 72 13.65 4.71 -6.07
CA GLY A 72 13.37 5.78 -5.10
C GLY A 72 13.01 5.30 -3.68
N GLY A 73 12.83 4.00 -3.45
CA GLY A 73 12.41 3.50 -2.13
C GLY A 73 10.96 3.81 -1.82
N TYR A 74 10.61 4.01 -0.55
CA TYR A 74 9.29 4.44 -0.12
C TYR A 74 9.20 5.96 -0.16
N LEU A 75 8.30 6.51 -0.98
CA LEU A 75 8.24 7.93 -1.31
C LEU A 75 7.15 8.71 -0.54
N SER A 76 6.15 8.01 0.01
CA SER A 76 4.99 8.63 0.64
C SER A 76 5.31 9.44 1.90
N ASN A 77 6.45 9.20 2.53
CA ASN A 77 6.90 9.92 3.72
C ASN A 77 8.11 10.84 3.47
N ASP A 78 8.57 10.94 2.23
CA ASP A 78 9.65 11.85 1.85
C ASP A 78 9.21 13.32 1.96
N MET A 79 10.11 14.16 2.45
CA MET A 79 9.87 15.60 2.62
C MET A 79 10.65 16.48 1.64
N MET A 80 11.45 15.89 0.76
CA MET A 80 12.35 16.63 -0.13
C MET A 80 12.03 16.37 -1.61
N PRO A 81 12.27 17.37 -2.49
CA PRO A 81 12.17 17.15 -3.93
C PRO A 81 13.16 16.06 -4.41
N PRO A 82 12.81 15.25 -5.43
CA PRO A 82 11.58 15.41 -6.24
C PRO A 82 10.34 14.69 -5.70
N SER A 83 10.45 13.80 -4.69
CA SER A 83 9.38 12.94 -4.21
C SER A 83 8.13 13.72 -3.79
N VAL A 84 8.30 14.85 -3.08
CA VAL A 84 7.20 15.70 -2.61
C VAL A 84 6.37 16.33 -3.75
N MET A 85 6.91 16.33 -4.97
CA MET A 85 6.23 16.83 -6.18
C MET A 85 5.59 15.71 -7.00
N MET A 86 5.76 14.46 -6.57
CA MET A 86 5.22 13.29 -7.26
C MET A 86 3.89 12.89 -6.62
N ASP A 87 2.92 12.51 -7.45
CA ASP A 87 1.59 12.07 -7.01
C ASP A 87 1.29 10.61 -7.37
N ASN A 88 1.81 10.13 -8.50
CA ASN A 88 1.53 8.79 -9.03
C ASN A 88 2.09 7.67 -8.14
N MET A 89 3.38 7.75 -7.76
CA MET A 89 3.99 6.72 -6.92
C MET A 89 3.47 6.70 -5.48
N PRO A 90 3.36 7.83 -4.77
CA PRO A 90 2.69 7.86 -3.46
C PRO A 90 1.25 7.33 -3.50
N ALA A 91 0.48 7.62 -4.54
CA ALA A 91 -0.87 7.08 -4.71
C ALA A 91 -0.87 5.56 -4.91
N TRP A 92 0.06 5.03 -5.72
CA TRP A 92 0.27 3.59 -5.89
C TRP A 92 0.69 2.92 -4.58
N GLU A 93 1.66 3.50 -3.86
CA GLU A 93 2.13 3.02 -2.55
C GLU A 93 0.98 2.92 -1.55
N TYR A 94 0.15 3.95 -1.48
CA TYR A 94 -1.02 3.97 -0.60
C TYR A 94 -1.97 2.83 -0.93
N GLY A 95 -2.31 2.64 -2.21
CA GLY A 95 -3.19 1.55 -2.65
C GLY A 95 -2.62 0.16 -2.34
N ALA A 96 -1.33 -0.07 -2.63
CA ALA A 96 -0.65 -1.32 -2.36
C ALA A 96 -0.54 -1.60 -0.84
N LEU A 97 -0.26 -0.57 -0.03
CA LEU A 97 -0.20 -0.68 1.42
C LEU A 97 -1.56 -1.04 2.02
N GLU A 98 -2.65 -0.41 1.56
CA GLU A 98 -3.99 -0.71 2.04
C GLU A 98 -4.40 -2.15 1.73
N MET A 99 -4.11 -2.64 0.53
CA MET A 99 -4.36 -4.04 0.19
C MET A 99 -3.48 -5.01 0.99
N THR A 100 -2.24 -4.61 1.29
CA THR A 100 -1.34 -5.36 2.17
C THR A 100 -1.91 -5.46 3.58
N ARG A 101 -2.38 -4.36 4.15
CA ARG A 101 -3.03 -4.31 5.48
C ARG A 101 -4.24 -5.22 5.56
N ASP A 102 -5.11 -5.15 4.57
CA ASP A 102 -6.33 -5.97 4.51
C ASP A 102 -5.99 -7.45 4.42
N LEU A 103 -5.03 -7.84 3.58
CA LEU A 103 -4.65 -9.24 3.44
C LEU A 103 -3.93 -9.78 4.69
N VAL A 104 -3.02 -9.02 5.30
CA VAL A 104 -2.37 -9.41 6.55
C VAL A 104 -3.39 -9.60 7.66
N LEU A 105 -4.38 -8.72 7.76
CA LEU A 105 -5.47 -8.83 8.74
C LEU A 105 -6.31 -10.10 8.50
N SER A 106 -6.65 -10.40 7.25
CA SER A 106 -7.41 -11.59 6.89
C SER A 106 -6.57 -12.86 7.12
N MET A 107 -5.28 -12.85 6.81
CA MET A 107 -4.38 -13.95 7.13
C MET A 107 -4.33 -14.22 8.63
N ARG A 108 -4.22 -13.17 9.45
CA ARG A 108 -4.21 -13.28 10.91
C ARG A 108 -5.52 -13.85 11.46
N LYS A 109 -6.68 -13.37 10.98
CA LYS A 109 -8.00 -13.70 11.55
C LYS A 109 -8.59 -14.97 10.99
N ASP A 110 -8.42 -15.20 9.68
CA ASP A 110 -9.19 -16.21 8.96
C ASP A 110 -8.30 -17.32 8.40
N PHE A 111 -7.24 -17.00 7.66
CA PHE A 111 -6.44 -18.00 6.95
C PHE A 111 -5.48 -18.78 7.85
N SER A 112 -5.03 -18.23 8.97
CA SER A 112 -4.14 -18.93 9.91
C SER A 112 -4.87 -19.69 11.01
N ARG A 113 -6.21 -19.65 11.04
CA ARG A 113 -7.00 -20.21 12.13
C ARG A 113 -7.93 -21.31 11.67
N SER A 114 -8.00 -22.41 12.43
CA SER A 114 -9.10 -23.36 12.35
C SER A 114 -10.33 -22.80 13.06
N GLN A 115 -11.52 -23.22 12.65
CA GLN A 115 -12.77 -22.49 12.83
C GLN A 115 -13.23 -22.09 14.23
N SER A 116 -12.81 -22.62 15.33
CA SER A 116 -13.59 -22.30 16.55
C SER A 116 -12.81 -22.01 17.81
N GLN A 117 -11.58 -22.42 17.93
CA GLN A 117 -10.83 -22.26 19.19
C GLN A 117 -9.33 -22.05 19.01
N SER A 118 -8.85 -21.85 17.80
CA SER A 118 -7.41 -21.68 17.57
C SER A 118 -6.95 -20.28 17.96
N THR A 119 -5.81 -20.22 18.62
CA THR A 119 -5.10 -18.97 18.86
C THR A 119 -4.61 -18.37 17.53
N GLU A 120 -4.48 -17.05 17.50
CA GLU A 120 -3.88 -16.36 16.35
C GLU A 120 -2.40 -16.75 16.22
N HIS A 121 -1.93 -16.87 14.99
CA HIS A 121 -0.52 -17.16 14.73
C HIS A 121 0.36 -16.00 15.20
N GLU A 122 1.37 -16.30 16.03
CA GLU A 122 2.15 -15.28 16.75
C GLU A 122 2.91 -14.31 15.81
N ALA A 123 3.46 -14.83 14.70
CA ALA A 123 4.13 -13.98 13.72
C ALA A 123 3.13 -13.02 13.03
N LEU A 124 1.94 -13.47 12.65
CA LEU A 124 0.92 -12.62 12.02
C LEU A 124 0.32 -11.60 13.00
N LYS A 125 0.15 -12.00 14.27
CA LYS A 125 -0.29 -11.10 15.33
C LYS A 125 0.68 -9.94 15.54
N LYS A 126 1.99 -10.19 15.39
CA LYS A 126 3.02 -9.16 15.47
C LYS A 126 3.20 -8.39 14.15
N ALA A 127 3.00 -9.04 12.99
CA ALA A 127 3.19 -8.41 11.69
C ALA A 127 2.12 -7.35 11.39
N GLN A 128 0.86 -7.63 11.70
CA GLN A 128 -0.26 -6.77 11.32
C GLN A 128 -0.16 -5.34 11.89
N PRO A 129 0.19 -5.09 13.16
CA PRO A 129 0.39 -3.74 13.67
C PRO A 129 1.52 -2.98 12.98
N GLN A 130 2.55 -3.66 12.50
CA GLN A 130 3.67 -3.01 11.81
C GLN A 130 3.23 -2.30 10.52
N PHE A 131 2.31 -2.91 9.76
CA PHE A 131 1.75 -2.29 8.57
C PHE A 131 0.73 -1.20 8.87
N ASN A 132 0.22 -1.09 10.10
CA ASN A 132 -0.76 -0.06 10.50
C ASN A 132 -0.13 1.27 10.92
N ILE A 133 1.19 1.37 10.96
CA ILE A 133 1.88 2.63 11.16
C ILE A 133 1.49 3.62 10.07
N SER A 134 1.45 4.91 10.40
CA SER A 134 1.14 5.97 9.46
C SER A 134 2.06 5.92 8.23
N SER A 135 1.47 5.98 7.05
CA SER A 135 2.21 5.96 5.77
C SER A 135 3.11 7.18 5.57
N VAL A 136 2.87 8.26 6.31
CA VAL A 136 3.67 9.50 6.23
C VAL A 136 4.65 9.64 7.41
N ALA A 137 4.84 8.60 8.20
CA ALA A 137 5.80 8.61 9.31
C ALA A 137 7.24 8.55 8.77
N TRP A 138 7.95 9.66 8.84
CA TRP A 138 9.35 9.78 8.39
C TRP A 138 10.37 9.74 9.54
N ALA A 139 9.91 10.00 10.78
CA ALA A 139 10.73 10.02 11.98
C ALA A 139 10.58 8.71 12.78
N TRP A 140 11.12 8.64 13.96
CA TRP A 140 11.17 7.46 14.82
C TRP A 140 9.83 7.08 15.47
N PRO A 141 9.27 5.89 15.16
CA PRO A 141 9.73 4.96 14.13
C PRO A 141 9.32 5.39 12.73
N SER A 142 10.20 5.19 11.73
CA SER A 142 9.83 5.45 10.34
C SER A 142 8.94 4.34 9.77
N ALA A 143 8.10 4.70 8.79
CA ALA A 143 7.20 3.76 8.13
C ALA A 143 7.97 2.58 7.53
N GLU A 144 9.10 2.83 6.86
CA GLU A 144 9.93 1.79 6.22
C GLU A 144 10.46 0.79 7.25
N THR A 145 10.93 1.29 8.40
CA THR A 145 11.46 0.43 9.46
C THR A 145 10.39 -0.53 9.99
N GLU A 146 9.19 -0.02 10.21
CA GLU A 146 8.09 -0.83 10.73
C GLU A 146 7.55 -1.79 9.66
N TYR A 147 7.40 -1.33 8.41
CA TYR A 147 6.99 -2.21 7.31
C TYR A 147 8.00 -3.32 7.05
N GLN A 148 9.32 -3.03 7.15
CA GLN A 148 10.34 -4.07 7.05
C GLN A 148 10.21 -5.12 8.16
N LYS A 149 9.97 -4.71 9.41
CA LYS A 149 9.68 -5.66 10.51
C LYS A 149 8.44 -6.50 10.22
N GLY A 150 7.39 -5.90 9.66
CA GLY A 150 6.21 -6.62 9.22
C GLY A 150 6.51 -7.67 8.15
N ILE A 151 7.32 -7.31 7.15
CA ILE A 151 7.79 -8.22 6.09
C ILE A 151 8.59 -9.39 6.69
N ASP A 152 9.53 -9.11 7.58
CA ASP A 152 10.35 -10.13 8.23
C ASP A 152 9.48 -11.14 9.00
N LEU A 153 8.45 -10.67 9.68
CA LEU A 153 7.48 -11.51 10.38
C LEU A 153 6.61 -12.34 9.42
N LEU A 154 6.27 -11.81 8.24
CA LEU A 154 5.60 -12.58 7.18
C LEU A 154 6.53 -13.68 6.62
N VAL A 155 7.83 -13.42 6.51
CA VAL A 155 8.82 -14.44 6.13
C VAL A 155 8.88 -15.54 7.19
N VAL A 156 8.90 -15.19 8.47
CA VAL A 156 8.83 -16.18 9.57
C VAL A 156 7.57 -17.05 9.43
N TYR A 157 6.40 -16.44 9.24
CA TYR A 157 5.15 -17.19 9.04
C TYR A 157 5.25 -18.14 7.83
N ARG A 158 5.77 -17.66 6.69
CA ARG A 158 5.93 -18.49 5.49
C ARG A 158 6.83 -19.70 5.73
N THR A 159 7.97 -19.50 6.40
CA THR A 159 8.88 -20.59 6.74
C THR A 159 8.22 -21.61 7.67
N GLN A 160 7.45 -21.14 8.64
CA GLN A 160 6.76 -22.01 9.58
C GLN A 160 5.65 -22.84 8.92
N ILE A 161 4.85 -22.29 8.01
CA ILE A 161 3.86 -23.08 7.26
C ILE A 161 4.52 -24.10 6.31
N ALA A 162 5.75 -23.85 5.87
CA ALA A 162 6.52 -24.75 5.03
C ALA A 162 7.22 -25.89 5.82
N ASP A 163 7.37 -25.72 7.14
CA ASP A 163 7.95 -26.73 8.02
C ASP A 163 6.91 -27.80 8.39
N GLN A 164 7.15 -29.04 7.99
CA GLN A 164 6.27 -30.16 8.29
C GLN A 164 6.25 -30.58 9.77
N ASN A 165 7.24 -30.15 10.54
CA ASN A 165 7.33 -30.45 11.96
C ASN A 165 6.53 -29.44 12.80
N ASP A 166 6.26 -28.24 12.25
CA ASP A 166 5.43 -27.24 12.88
C ASP A 166 3.95 -27.54 12.59
N ARG A 167 3.23 -28.06 13.58
CA ARG A 167 1.82 -28.41 13.49
C ARG A 167 0.90 -27.23 13.81
N ASP A 168 1.44 -26.18 14.41
CA ASP A 168 0.68 -25.03 14.87
C ASP A 168 0.56 -23.96 13.78
N SER A 169 1.46 -24.00 12.80
CA SER A 169 1.49 -23.04 11.69
C SER A 169 0.85 -23.64 10.44
N GLN A 170 -0.39 -23.22 10.16
CA GLN A 170 -1.14 -23.72 9.02
C GLN A 170 -1.77 -22.56 8.23
N PHE A 171 -2.09 -22.84 6.97
CA PHE A 171 -2.86 -21.96 6.11
C PHE A 171 -4.15 -22.66 5.67
N TYR A 172 -5.27 -22.17 6.12
CA TYR A 172 -6.59 -22.73 5.85
C TYR A 172 -7.20 -22.08 4.60
N ALA A 173 -6.93 -22.65 3.43
CA ALA A 173 -7.45 -22.21 2.13
C ALA A 173 -8.93 -22.64 1.96
N ARG A 174 -9.80 -22.11 2.80
CA ARG A 174 -11.24 -22.40 2.77
C ARG A 174 -11.96 -21.40 1.89
N ALA A 175 -13.05 -21.86 1.26
CA ALA A 175 -13.83 -21.01 0.36
C ALA A 175 -14.49 -19.83 1.09
N ASP A 176 -14.89 -19.99 2.35
CA ASP A 176 -15.47 -18.92 3.17
C ASP A 176 -14.42 -17.83 3.51
N ASN A 177 -13.19 -18.23 3.87
CA ASN A 177 -12.09 -17.29 4.12
C ASN A 177 -11.76 -16.47 2.86
N LEU A 178 -11.62 -17.15 1.72
CA LEU A 178 -11.38 -16.50 0.44
C LEU A 178 -12.52 -15.55 0.04
N ARG A 179 -13.77 -16.00 0.20
CA ARG A 179 -14.95 -15.18 -0.08
C ARG A 179 -15.02 -13.96 0.82
N GLY A 180 -14.69 -14.11 2.10
CA GLY A 180 -14.63 -13.00 3.06
C GLY A 180 -13.63 -11.93 2.61
N TRP A 181 -12.41 -12.33 2.31
CA TRP A 181 -11.37 -11.42 1.84
C TRP A 181 -11.71 -10.75 0.50
N LEU A 182 -12.21 -11.51 -0.49
CA LEU A 182 -12.62 -10.96 -1.79
C LEU A 182 -13.74 -9.93 -1.64
N LYS A 183 -14.67 -10.14 -0.72
CA LYS A 183 -15.75 -9.18 -0.44
C LYS A 183 -15.22 -7.88 0.15
N GLU A 184 -14.22 -7.92 1.03
CA GLU A 184 -13.59 -6.70 1.54
C GLU A 184 -12.79 -5.98 0.44
N ALA A 185 -12.08 -6.72 -0.42
CA ALA A 185 -11.40 -6.14 -1.58
C ALA A 185 -12.40 -5.48 -2.56
N GLU A 186 -13.52 -6.14 -2.88
CA GLU A 186 -14.61 -5.59 -3.70
C GLU A 186 -15.17 -4.29 -3.11
N LYS A 187 -15.46 -4.28 -1.81
CA LYS A 187 -15.97 -3.11 -1.09
C LYS A 187 -14.99 -1.94 -1.16
N ARG A 188 -13.69 -2.20 -0.98
CA ARG A 188 -12.65 -1.17 -1.08
C ARG A 188 -12.55 -0.62 -2.51
N LEU A 189 -12.50 -1.48 -3.51
CA LEU A 189 -12.45 -1.08 -4.91
C LEU A 189 -13.70 -0.28 -5.32
N GLY A 190 -14.88 -0.70 -4.85
CA GLY A 190 -16.13 0.03 -5.06
C GLY A 190 -16.09 1.44 -4.46
N SER A 191 -15.58 1.57 -3.22
CA SER A 191 -15.38 2.87 -2.58
C SER A 191 -14.40 3.77 -3.35
N LEU A 192 -13.28 3.23 -3.81
CA LEU A 192 -12.30 3.96 -4.62
C LEU A 192 -12.88 4.39 -5.96
N SER A 193 -13.65 3.53 -6.62
CA SER A 193 -14.36 3.85 -7.87
C SER A 193 -15.37 4.98 -7.68
N GLN A 194 -16.13 4.96 -6.61
CA GLN A 194 -17.07 6.05 -6.27
C GLN A 194 -16.34 7.37 -6.02
N ARG A 195 -15.24 7.33 -5.28
CA ARG A 195 -14.42 8.53 -5.02
C ARG A 195 -13.82 9.09 -6.30
N LEU A 196 -13.31 8.22 -7.18
CA LEU A 196 -12.79 8.62 -8.49
C LEU A 196 -13.90 9.25 -9.36
N SER A 197 -15.06 8.61 -9.44
CA SER A 197 -16.22 9.15 -10.19
C SER A 197 -16.68 10.51 -9.63
N ALA A 198 -16.63 10.69 -8.32
CA ALA A 198 -16.94 11.97 -7.67
C ALA A 198 -15.88 13.05 -7.96
N SER A 199 -14.64 12.67 -8.23
CA SER A 199 -13.55 13.63 -8.55
C SER A 199 -13.60 14.13 -10.00
N VAL A 200 -14.30 13.45 -10.90
CA VAL A 200 -14.40 13.78 -12.35
C VAL A 200 -15.53 14.77 -12.64
N GLY A 201 -15.78 15.74 -11.74
CA GLY A 201 -16.55 16.96 -12.08
C GLY A 201 -18.07 16.79 -12.12
N GLN A 202 -18.63 15.94 -11.26
CA GLN A 202 -20.08 16.00 -11.01
C GLN A 202 -20.33 17.06 -9.91
N ASP A 203 -21.07 18.09 -10.26
CA ASP A 203 -21.62 19.03 -9.29
C ASP A 203 -22.50 18.27 -8.30
N ARG A 204 -22.06 18.18 -7.06
CA ARG A 204 -22.89 17.63 -5.98
C ARG A 204 -23.84 18.70 -5.48
N LEU A 205 -25.13 18.42 -5.57
CA LEU A 205 -26.12 19.18 -4.80
C LEU A 205 -25.79 18.96 -3.31
N ASN A 206 -25.57 20.06 -2.59
CA ASN A 206 -25.37 19.99 -1.14
C ASN A 206 -26.72 19.70 -0.48
N THR A 207 -26.97 18.41 -0.17
CA THR A 207 -28.22 17.95 0.45
C THR A 207 -28.23 18.11 1.95
N ASP A 208 -27.11 18.55 2.57
CA ASP A 208 -27.01 18.72 4.02
C ASP A 208 -27.86 19.91 4.52
N LEU A 209 -28.36 20.74 3.61
CA LEU A 209 -29.26 21.88 3.90
C LEU A 209 -30.71 21.59 3.56
N ALA A 210 -31.08 20.38 3.23
CA ALA A 210 -32.46 20.00 2.85
C ALA A 210 -33.48 20.05 4.02
N GLY A 211 -33.12 20.56 5.19
CA GLY A 211 -33.96 20.64 6.36
C GLY A 211 -34.50 22.05 6.67
N ASP A 212 -34.00 23.12 6.05
CA ASP A 212 -34.41 24.48 6.33
C ASP A 212 -35.02 25.19 5.11
N THR A 213 -36.32 25.41 5.21
CA THR A 213 -37.18 26.38 4.49
C THR A 213 -36.65 26.99 3.18
N ALA A 214 -37.42 26.77 2.18
CA ALA A 214 -37.72 27.35 0.85
C ALA A 214 -37.03 28.66 0.35
N ALA A 215 -35.87 29.06 0.85
CA ALA A 215 -35.22 30.31 0.46
C ALA A 215 -33.71 30.17 0.14
N HIS A 216 -33.15 28.95 0.13
CA HIS A 216 -31.73 28.82 -0.15
C HIS A 216 -31.53 28.26 -1.57
N GLN A 217 -31.05 29.14 -2.43
CA GLN A 217 -30.49 28.78 -3.73
C GLN A 217 -29.41 27.67 -3.50
N ALA A 218 -29.56 26.56 -4.20
CA ALA A 218 -28.57 25.50 -4.19
C ALA A 218 -27.22 26.10 -4.58
N THR A 219 -26.31 26.21 -3.62
CA THR A 219 -24.95 26.67 -3.89
C THR A 219 -24.15 25.49 -4.43
N TYR A 220 -23.89 25.49 -5.70
CA TYR A 220 -22.99 24.53 -6.33
C TYR A 220 -21.56 24.85 -5.90
N THR A 221 -20.91 23.95 -5.18
CA THR A 221 -19.50 24.06 -4.88
C THR A 221 -18.74 23.10 -5.80
N PRO A 222 -17.89 23.61 -6.72
CA PRO A 222 -17.09 22.74 -7.58
C PRO A 222 -16.18 21.84 -6.75
N LEU A 223 -16.17 20.56 -7.04
CA LEU A 223 -15.38 19.55 -6.31
C LEU A 223 -13.87 19.84 -6.22
N GLN A 224 -13.33 20.61 -7.16
CA GLN A 224 -11.92 21.03 -7.14
C GLN A 224 -11.52 21.86 -5.91
N SER A 225 -12.46 22.53 -5.25
CA SER A 225 -12.16 23.30 -4.03
C SER A 225 -12.14 22.43 -2.76
N GLN A 226 -12.79 21.27 -2.78
CA GLN A 226 -12.85 20.36 -1.63
C GLN A 226 -11.70 19.35 -1.59
N VAL A 227 -11.14 18.99 -2.74
CA VAL A 227 -9.99 18.05 -2.80
C VAL A 227 -8.74 18.67 -2.19
N LYS A 228 -8.58 19.99 -2.23
CA LYS A 228 -7.40 20.67 -1.65
C LYS A 228 -7.37 20.73 -0.12
N THR A 229 -8.48 20.48 0.57
CA THR A 229 -8.55 20.64 2.03
C THR A 229 -8.58 19.36 2.83
N SER A 230 -8.63 18.18 2.18
CA SER A 230 -8.74 16.89 2.86
C SER A 230 -7.46 16.05 2.89
N TRP A 231 -6.33 16.59 2.46
CA TRP A 231 -5.06 15.86 2.36
C TRP A 231 -3.95 16.38 3.29
N TRP A 232 -4.32 17.21 4.32
CA TRP A 232 -3.38 17.67 5.36
C TRP A 232 -3.82 17.22 6.75
#